data_da1142d18a5af238e9f844016b8f3c24
#
_entry.id   da1142d18a5af238e9f844016b8f3c24
#
_cell.length_a   1.000
_cell.length_b   1.000
_cell.length_c   1.000
_cell.angle_alpha   90.00
_cell.angle_beta   90.00
_cell.angle_gamma   90.00
#
_symmetry.space_group_name_H-M   'P 1'
#
loop_
_entity.id
_entity.type
_entity.pdbx_description
1 polymer ?
#
loop_
_entity_poly.entity_id
_entity_poly.type
_entity_poly.pdbx_seq_one_letter_code
_entity_poly.pdbx_strand_id
1 'polypeptide(L)'
;MTAPRKFTLVRSARARRLSLHVHPERGLEAVVPARLGEERARREAEAFIEKRARWIDRAIAELAERRATLGTDGLLEINGMIPYGGRAHKIIAAAVGSIHVNNGAIEVPAAIARDPALLRRRLSDWLRRRARAVATQMIDVYAPQMRVAPKRLRLGDQTTLWGSCSPDGTISLSWRLILAPPSCFEAVVVHELAHLRSRGHGPRFRAVVERHLPDEAERMRELQRIAPALGAVK
;
A
#
# COMPACT_ATOMS: atom_id res chain seq x y z
N MET A 1 -6.65 -13.81 -33.54
CA MET A 1 -5.33 -13.84 -32.86
C MET A 1 -5.24 -12.55 -32.04
N THR A 2 -5.24 -12.64 -30.74
CA THR A 2 -5.14 -11.46 -29.84
C THR A 2 -3.71 -10.95 -29.89
N ALA A 3 -3.51 -9.63 -30.02
CA ALA A 3 -2.17 -9.02 -30.04
C ALA A 3 -1.36 -9.42 -28.79
N PRO A 4 -0.05 -9.63 -28.90
CA PRO A 4 0.79 -10.03 -27.79
C PRO A 4 0.72 -8.96 -26.68
N ARG A 5 0.42 -9.40 -25.45
CA ARG A 5 0.34 -8.50 -24.28
C ARG A 5 1.72 -8.00 -23.92
N LYS A 6 1.86 -6.68 -23.78
CA LYS A 6 3.10 -6.10 -23.25
C LYS A 6 3.28 -6.54 -21.80
N PHE A 7 4.46 -7.03 -21.46
CA PHE A 7 4.83 -7.40 -20.10
C PHE A 7 6.30 -7.11 -19.84
N THR A 8 6.64 -6.95 -18.57
CA THR A 8 8.02 -6.81 -18.10
C THR A 8 8.51 -8.16 -17.55
N LEU A 9 9.64 -8.66 -18.06
CA LEU A 9 10.28 -9.86 -17.53
C LEU A 9 11.20 -9.48 -16.37
N VAL A 10 10.90 -9.99 -15.17
CA VAL A 10 11.68 -9.75 -13.95
C VAL A 10 12.42 -11.03 -13.55
N ARG A 11 13.74 -11.01 -13.55
CA ARG A 11 14.56 -12.14 -13.11
C ARG A 11 14.86 -12.03 -11.61
N SER A 12 14.52 -13.06 -10.85
CA SER A 12 14.71 -13.06 -9.39
C SER A 12 15.49 -14.30 -8.91
N ALA A 13 16.55 -14.06 -8.16
CA ALA A 13 17.30 -15.12 -7.52
C ALA A 13 16.51 -15.87 -6.45
N ARG A 14 15.48 -15.24 -5.89
CA ARG A 14 14.59 -15.83 -4.87
C ARG A 14 13.43 -16.61 -5.46
N ALA A 15 13.07 -16.34 -6.72
CA ALA A 15 11.97 -17.03 -7.38
C ALA A 15 12.35 -18.50 -7.66
N ARG A 16 11.52 -19.42 -7.21
CA ARG A 16 11.67 -20.87 -7.50
C ARG A 16 10.84 -21.30 -8.70
N ARG A 17 9.80 -20.56 -9.06
CA ARG A 17 8.86 -20.81 -10.17
C ARG A 17 8.43 -19.48 -10.79
N LEU A 18 7.88 -19.55 -12.01
CA LEU A 18 7.29 -18.42 -12.70
C LEU A 18 6.02 -17.96 -11.98
N SER A 19 5.86 -16.65 -11.79
CA SER A 19 4.65 -16.01 -11.28
C SER A 19 4.32 -14.76 -12.10
N LEU A 20 3.03 -14.42 -12.19
CA LEU A 20 2.53 -13.20 -12.83
C LEU A 20 2.01 -12.23 -11.77
N HIS A 21 2.37 -10.97 -11.95
CA HIS A 21 1.90 -9.88 -11.12
C HIS A 21 1.32 -8.79 -12.02
N VAL A 22 0.11 -8.33 -11.73
CA VAL A 22 -0.49 -7.16 -12.39
C VAL A 22 -0.26 -5.97 -11.49
N HIS A 23 0.60 -5.06 -11.95
CA HIS A 23 0.97 -3.87 -11.18
C HIS A 23 0.20 -2.66 -11.72
N PRO A 24 -0.35 -1.79 -10.84
CA PRO A 24 -1.14 -0.63 -11.28
C PRO A 24 -0.42 0.31 -12.26
N GLU A 25 0.90 0.46 -12.14
CA GLU A 25 1.70 1.36 -12.97
C GLU A 25 2.63 0.64 -13.95
N ARG A 26 3.25 -0.45 -13.49
CA ARG A 26 4.22 -1.20 -14.30
C ARG A 26 3.56 -2.21 -15.23
N GLY A 27 2.23 -2.33 -15.12
CA GLY A 27 1.46 -3.26 -15.93
C GLY A 27 1.70 -4.72 -15.52
N LEU A 28 1.74 -5.60 -16.51
CA LEU A 28 1.94 -7.03 -16.30
C LEU A 28 3.44 -7.34 -16.14
N GLU A 29 3.79 -7.95 -15.02
CA GLU A 29 5.13 -8.45 -14.74
C GLU A 29 5.13 -9.99 -14.68
N ALA A 30 6.10 -10.61 -15.35
CA ALA A 30 6.40 -12.03 -15.24
C ALA A 30 7.69 -12.19 -14.45
N VAL A 31 7.59 -12.69 -13.21
CA VAL A 31 8.75 -12.96 -12.37
C VAL A 31 9.21 -14.39 -12.61
N VAL A 32 10.46 -14.55 -13.04
CA VAL A 32 11.05 -15.84 -13.39
C VAL A 32 12.30 -16.12 -12.55
N PRO A 33 12.64 -17.40 -12.31
CA PRO A 33 13.90 -17.76 -11.67
C PRO A 33 15.12 -17.26 -12.46
N ALA A 34 16.07 -16.63 -11.79
CA ALA A 34 17.27 -16.08 -12.44
C ALA A 34 18.14 -17.14 -13.15
N ARG A 35 18.00 -18.43 -12.77
CA ARG A 35 18.69 -19.57 -13.40
C ARG A 35 18.22 -19.91 -14.81
N LEU A 36 17.04 -19.42 -15.23
CA LEU A 36 16.55 -19.65 -16.59
C LEU A 36 17.28 -18.73 -17.58
N GLY A 37 17.70 -19.29 -18.71
CA GLY A 37 18.22 -18.49 -19.83
C GLY A 37 17.14 -17.53 -20.35
N GLU A 38 17.54 -16.36 -20.85
CA GLU A 38 16.64 -15.26 -21.18
C GLU A 38 15.53 -15.65 -22.19
N GLU A 39 15.93 -16.28 -23.30
CA GLU A 39 14.98 -16.74 -24.31
C GLU A 39 13.97 -17.77 -23.79
N ARG A 40 14.45 -18.70 -22.97
CA ARG A 40 13.58 -19.71 -22.35
C ARG A 40 12.62 -19.06 -21.35
N ALA A 41 13.12 -18.15 -20.52
CA ALA A 41 12.33 -17.40 -19.56
C ALA A 41 11.22 -16.59 -20.25
N ARG A 42 11.53 -15.98 -21.39
CA ARG A 42 10.58 -15.20 -22.19
C ARG A 42 9.49 -16.10 -22.79
N ARG A 43 9.88 -17.19 -23.44
CA ARG A 43 8.90 -18.16 -24.01
C ARG A 43 7.98 -18.76 -22.94
N GLU A 44 8.52 -19.16 -21.79
CA GLU A 44 7.71 -19.70 -20.68
C GLU A 44 6.76 -18.63 -20.10
N ALA A 45 7.20 -17.37 -20.03
CA ALA A 45 6.36 -16.26 -19.55
C ALA A 45 5.23 -15.98 -20.56
N GLU A 46 5.49 -15.92 -21.84
CA GLU A 46 4.49 -15.69 -22.89
C GLU A 46 3.42 -16.79 -22.88
N ALA A 47 3.83 -18.05 -22.85
CA ALA A 47 2.90 -19.18 -22.76
C ALA A 47 2.04 -19.15 -21.49
N PHE A 48 2.64 -18.74 -20.37
CA PHE A 48 1.90 -18.65 -19.10
C PHE A 48 0.93 -17.47 -19.07
N ILE A 49 1.30 -16.33 -19.69
CA ILE A 49 0.43 -15.16 -19.88
C ILE A 49 -0.78 -15.54 -20.72
N GLU A 50 -0.58 -16.24 -21.83
CA GLU A 50 -1.67 -16.69 -22.70
C GLU A 50 -2.62 -17.64 -21.96
N LYS A 51 -2.08 -18.63 -21.24
CA LYS A 51 -2.86 -19.54 -20.40
C LYS A 51 -3.69 -18.82 -19.32
N ARG A 52 -3.22 -17.67 -18.84
CA ARG A 52 -3.84 -16.88 -17.77
C ARG A 52 -4.55 -15.61 -18.28
N ALA A 53 -4.75 -15.46 -19.57
CA ALA A 53 -5.30 -14.26 -20.21
C ALA A 53 -6.57 -13.74 -19.52
N ARG A 54 -7.56 -14.61 -19.29
CA ARG A 54 -8.82 -14.24 -18.61
C ARG A 54 -8.63 -13.74 -17.16
N TRP A 55 -7.66 -14.30 -16.45
CA TRP A 55 -7.32 -13.82 -15.10
C TRP A 55 -6.67 -12.46 -15.15
N ILE A 56 -5.75 -12.24 -16.09
CA ILE A 56 -5.07 -10.95 -16.30
C ILE A 56 -6.09 -9.86 -16.63
N ASP A 57 -7.03 -10.13 -17.55
CA ASP A 57 -8.08 -9.15 -17.92
C ASP A 57 -8.94 -8.78 -16.72
N ARG A 58 -9.33 -9.76 -15.94
CA ARG A 58 -10.11 -9.54 -14.72
C ARG A 58 -9.34 -8.72 -13.71
N ALA A 59 -8.07 -9.03 -13.47
CA ALA A 59 -7.22 -8.28 -12.55
C ALA A 59 -7.01 -6.83 -13.00
N ILE A 60 -6.82 -6.58 -14.31
CA ILE A 60 -6.71 -5.23 -14.88
C ILE A 60 -8.04 -4.46 -14.71
N ALA A 61 -9.18 -5.09 -15.03
CA ALA A 61 -10.49 -4.47 -14.88
C ALA A 61 -10.80 -4.11 -13.42
N GLU A 62 -10.52 -5.03 -12.50
CA GLU A 62 -10.67 -4.79 -11.06
C GLU A 62 -9.80 -3.63 -10.56
N LEU A 63 -8.56 -3.50 -11.07
CA LEU A 63 -7.69 -2.38 -10.73
C LEU A 63 -8.24 -1.05 -11.25
N ALA A 64 -8.78 -1.04 -12.48
CA ALA A 64 -9.38 0.15 -13.08
C ALA A 64 -10.64 0.58 -12.31
N GLU A 65 -11.52 -0.36 -11.97
CA GLU A 65 -12.72 -0.12 -11.19
C GLU A 65 -12.40 0.44 -9.79
N ARG A 66 -11.40 -0.14 -9.11
CA ARG A 66 -10.95 0.32 -7.80
C ARG A 66 -10.34 1.71 -7.83
N ARG A 67 -9.61 2.07 -8.90
CA ARG A 67 -9.14 3.44 -9.14
C ARG A 67 -10.30 4.41 -9.32
N ALA A 68 -11.27 4.03 -10.13
CA ALA A 68 -12.47 4.84 -10.35
C ALA A 68 -13.28 5.06 -9.06
N THR A 69 -13.41 4.01 -8.22
CA THR A 69 -14.12 4.09 -6.93
C THR A 69 -13.47 5.08 -5.96
N LEU A 70 -12.13 5.17 -5.94
CA LEU A 70 -11.41 6.14 -5.10
C LEU A 70 -11.29 7.52 -5.78
N GLY A 71 -11.65 7.65 -7.06
CA GLY A 71 -11.56 8.91 -7.80
C GLY A 71 -10.13 9.45 -7.90
N THR A 72 -9.13 8.56 -7.94
CA THR A 72 -7.70 8.95 -7.89
C THR A 72 -6.92 8.36 -9.06
N ASP A 73 -5.95 9.11 -9.59
CA ASP A 73 -4.97 8.67 -10.59
C ASP A 73 -3.66 8.20 -9.95
N GLY A 74 -3.49 8.44 -8.65
CA GLY A 74 -2.32 8.07 -7.87
C GLY A 74 -1.08 8.93 -8.14
N LEU A 75 -1.22 10.02 -8.89
CA LEU A 75 -0.10 10.86 -9.30
C LEU A 75 0.24 11.92 -8.25
N LEU A 76 1.49 11.94 -7.80
CA LEU A 76 2.04 12.99 -6.94
C LEU A 76 2.51 14.18 -7.78
N GLU A 77 1.56 14.81 -8.48
CA GLU A 77 1.78 15.98 -9.34
C GLU A 77 0.66 17.00 -9.15
N ILE A 78 0.88 18.24 -9.61
CA ILE A 78 -0.16 19.28 -9.55
C ILE A 78 -1.34 18.87 -10.42
N ASN A 79 -2.53 19.04 -9.89
CA ASN A 79 -3.82 18.57 -10.39
C ASN A 79 -4.03 17.05 -10.34
N GLY A 80 -3.04 16.26 -9.90
CA GLY A 80 -3.21 14.85 -9.62
C GLY A 80 -4.17 14.61 -8.44
N MET A 81 -4.79 13.44 -8.44
CA MET A 81 -5.73 13.01 -7.40
C MET A 81 -5.14 11.85 -6.63
N ILE A 82 -5.02 11.99 -5.31
CA ILE A 82 -4.59 10.89 -4.43
C ILE A 82 -5.58 10.67 -3.28
N PRO A 83 -5.70 9.45 -2.76
CA PRO A 83 -6.45 9.23 -1.54
C PRO A 83 -5.65 9.78 -0.35
N TYR A 84 -6.36 10.33 0.63
CA TYR A 84 -5.83 10.67 1.94
C TYR A 84 -6.95 10.46 2.98
N GLY A 85 -6.71 9.62 3.98
CA GLY A 85 -7.75 9.24 4.92
C GLY A 85 -8.97 8.56 4.25
N GLY A 86 -8.77 7.82 3.17
CA GLY A 86 -9.82 7.13 2.42
C GLY A 86 -10.67 8.02 1.50
N ARG A 87 -10.33 9.31 1.38
CA ARG A 87 -11.03 10.27 0.50
C ARG A 87 -10.10 10.80 -0.58
N ALA A 88 -10.63 11.04 -1.77
CA ALA A 88 -9.88 11.65 -2.87
C ALA A 88 -9.54 13.11 -2.56
N HIS A 89 -8.29 13.49 -2.77
CA HIS A 89 -7.80 14.86 -2.60
C HIS A 89 -7.04 15.30 -3.84
N LYS A 90 -7.37 16.47 -4.35
CA LYS A 90 -6.64 17.10 -5.45
C LYS A 90 -5.38 17.80 -4.92
N ILE A 91 -4.25 17.59 -5.58
CA ILE A 91 -3.01 18.32 -5.25
C ILE A 91 -3.03 19.66 -5.98
N ILE A 92 -2.95 20.77 -5.25
CA ILE A 92 -2.97 22.12 -5.82
C ILE A 92 -1.81 22.97 -5.31
N ALA A 93 -1.30 23.85 -6.18
CA ALA A 93 -0.36 24.88 -5.77
C ALA A 93 -1.11 26.02 -5.08
N ALA A 94 -0.61 26.48 -3.95
CA ALA A 94 -1.22 27.57 -3.17
C ALA A 94 -0.16 28.48 -2.55
N ALA A 95 -0.57 29.68 -2.13
CA ALA A 95 0.27 30.64 -1.42
C ALA A 95 0.39 30.29 0.07
N VAL A 96 0.96 29.10 0.34
CA VAL A 96 1.10 28.54 1.71
C VAL A 96 2.56 28.27 2.05
N GLY A 97 2.89 28.30 3.34
CA GLY A 97 4.25 28.05 3.82
C GLY A 97 4.62 26.56 3.92
N SER A 98 3.62 25.67 3.97
CA SER A 98 3.84 24.21 4.14
C SER A 98 2.73 23.41 3.50
N ILE A 99 3.02 22.12 3.24
CA ILE A 99 2.01 21.18 2.72
C ILE A 99 1.00 20.86 3.82
N HIS A 100 -0.30 21.02 3.51
CA HIS A 100 -1.39 20.66 4.42
C HIS A 100 -2.65 20.29 3.64
N VAL A 101 -3.64 19.74 4.34
CA VAL A 101 -4.98 19.45 3.78
C VAL A 101 -5.91 20.59 4.10
N ASN A 102 -6.62 21.07 3.09
CA ASN A 102 -7.63 22.10 3.22
C ASN A 102 -8.77 21.82 2.21
N ASN A 103 -10.02 21.80 2.71
CA ASN A 103 -11.24 21.67 1.90
C ASN A 103 -11.20 20.57 0.81
N GLY A 104 -10.67 19.38 1.15
CA GLY A 104 -10.57 18.25 0.22
C GLY A 104 -9.45 18.36 -0.81
N ALA A 105 -8.54 19.32 -0.64
CA ALA A 105 -7.31 19.43 -1.41
C ALA A 105 -6.07 19.28 -0.54
N ILE A 106 -4.97 18.84 -1.14
CA ILE A 106 -3.63 18.91 -0.57
C ILE A 106 -2.95 20.15 -1.17
N GLU A 107 -2.85 21.19 -0.36
CA GLU A 107 -2.21 22.45 -0.75
C GLU A 107 -0.69 22.35 -0.60
N VAL A 108 0.02 22.74 -1.66
CA VAL A 108 1.47 22.68 -1.74
C VAL A 108 2.03 24.07 -2.01
N PRO A 109 3.10 24.50 -1.33
CA PRO A 109 3.76 25.79 -1.63
C PRO A 109 4.10 25.92 -3.12
N ALA A 110 3.76 27.06 -3.71
CA ALA A 110 3.98 27.32 -5.14
C ALA A 110 5.45 27.16 -5.56
N ALA A 111 6.40 27.43 -4.67
CA ALA A 111 7.82 27.22 -4.92
C ALA A 111 8.18 25.73 -5.12
N ILE A 112 7.52 24.81 -4.39
CA ILE A 112 7.71 23.36 -4.51
C ILE A 112 6.98 22.84 -5.76
N ALA A 113 5.82 23.41 -6.09
CA ALA A 113 4.96 22.97 -7.19
C ALA A 113 5.60 23.13 -8.57
N ARG A 114 6.59 24.03 -8.72
CA ARG A 114 7.29 24.30 -9.99
C ARG A 114 8.26 23.21 -10.43
N ASP A 115 8.74 22.39 -9.50
CA ASP A 115 9.66 21.28 -9.77
C ASP A 115 8.97 19.94 -9.47
N PRO A 116 8.62 19.14 -10.49
CA PRO A 116 7.93 17.86 -10.28
C PRO A 116 8.69 16.85 -9.43
N ALA A 117 10.03 16.84 -9.49
CA ALA A 117 10.84 15.92 -8.69
C ALA A 117 10.87 16.35 -7.23
N LEU A 118 11.02 17.65 -6.97
CA LEU A 118 10.95 18.22 -5.62
C LEU A 118 9.55 18.03 -5.02
N LEU A 119 8.50 18.26 -5.81
CA LEU A 119 7.12 18.06 -5.40
C LEU A 119 6.87 16.62 -4.93
N ARG A 120 7.20 15.62 -5.76
CA ARG A 120 7.05 14.20 -5.40
C ARG A 120 7.79 13.86 -4.11
N ARG A 121 9.05 14.27 -4.00
CA ARG A 121 9.84 14.05 -2.80
C ARG A 121 9.19 14.67 -1.56
N ARG A 122 8.79 15.94 -1.62
CA ARG A 122 8.22 16.68 -0.48
C ARG A 122 6.85 16.15 -0.08
N LEU A 123 6.01 15.75 -1.04
CA LEU A 123 4.73 15.10 -0.76
C LEU A 123 4.92 13.73 -0.12
N SER A 124 5.82 12.90 -0.65
CA SER A 124 6.13 11.60 -0.05
C SER A 124 6.64 11.74 1.38
N ASP A 125 7.55 12.68 1.63
CA ASP A 125 8.06 12.95 2.98
C ASP A 125 6.97 13.46 3.93
N TRP A 126 6.05 14.29 3.43
CA TRP A 126 4.91 14.79 4.19
C TRP A 126 3.95 13.65 4.54
N LEU A 127 3.56 12.80 3.58
CA LEU A 127 2.71 11.64 3.79
C LEU A 127 3.31 10.67 4.82
N ARG A 128 4.62 10.41 4.75
CA ARG A 128 5.34 9.56 5.71
C ARG A 128 5.32 10.16 7.12
N ARG A 129 5.52 11.48 7.26
CA ARG A 129 5.41 12.15 8.58
C ARG A 129 4.01 12.07 9.14
N ARG A 130 2.98 12.27 8.30
CA ARG A 130 1.57 12.13 8.71
C ARG A 130 1.25 10.70 9.14
N ALA A 131 1.68 9.70 8.37
CA ALA A 131 1.51 8.30 8.72
C ALA A 131 2.17 7.96 10.07
N ARG A 132 3.37 8.49 10.33
CA ARG A 132 4.05 8.29 11.61
C ARG A 132 3.26 8.89 12.77
N ALA A 133 2.80 10.13 12.62
CA ALA A 133 2.05 10.81 13.67
C ALA A 133 0.75 10.05 14.02
N VAL A 134 -0.01 9.64 13.01
CA VAL A 134 -1.25 8.86 13.19
C VAL A 134 -0.95 7.50 13.82
N ALA A 135 0.05 6.77 13.33
CA ALA A 135 0.44 5.49 13.91
C ALA A 135 0.85 5.62 15.39
N THR A 136 1.63 6.66 15.73
CA THR A 136 2.04 6.92 17.12
C THR A 136 0.83 7.16 18.00
N GLN A 137 -0.10 8.04 17.59
CA GLN A 137 -1.33 8.31 18.33
C GLN A 137 -2.16 7.03 18.57
N MET A 138 -2.32 6.19 17.54
CA MET A 138 -3.04 4.92 17.68
C MET A 138 -2.31 3.96 18.62
N ILE A 139 -1.00 3.85 18.54
CA ILE A 139 -0.20 3.02 19.46
C ILE A 139 -0.32 3.53 20.89
N ASP A 140 -0.26 4.84 21.11
CA ASP A 140 -0.39 5.44 22.45
C ASP A 140 -1.76 5.17 23.09
N VAL A 141 -2.82 5.05 22.26
CA VAL A 141 -4.17 4.69 22.71
C VAL A 141 -4.28 3.20 23.00
N TYR A 142 -3.87 2.35 22.05
CA TYR A 142 -4.15 0.92 22.12
C TYR A 142 -3.13 0.12 22.94
N ALA A 143 -1.85 0.49 22.95
CA ALA A 143 -0.83 -0.29 23.64
C ALA A 143 -1.08 -0.42 25.14
N PRO A 144 -1.48 0.64 25.89
CA PRO A 144 -1.87 0.53 27.30
C PRO A 144 -3.11 -0.34 27.50
N GLN A 145 -4.14 -0.17 26.67
CA GLN A 145 -5.40 -0.95 26.76
C GLN A 145 -5.13 -2.45 26.54
N MET A 146 -4.26 -2.76 25.58
CA MET A 146 -3.84 -4.13 25.24
C MET A 146 -2.78 -4.66 26.21
N ARG A 147 -2.28 -3.83 27.14
CA ARG A 147 -1.17 -4.15 28.09
C ARG A 147 0.05 -4.68 27.35
N VAL A 148 0.48 -3.98 26.29
CA VAL A 148 1.69 -4.26 25.50
C VAL A 148 2.56 -3.02 25.42
N ALA A 149 3.86 -3.22 25.16
CA ALA A 149 4.83 -2.16 24.99
C ALA A 149 5.66 -2.42 23.72
N PRO A 150 5.31 -1.83 22.58
CA PRO A 150 6.13 -1.94 21.39
C PRO A 150 7.46 -1.24 21.60
N LYS A 151 8.56 -1.88 21.18
CA LYS A 151 9.92 -1.35 21.38
C LYS A 151 10.25 -0.22 20.42
N ARG A 152 9.72 -0.30 19.20
CA ARG A 152 10.01 0.66 18.12
C ARG A 152 8.91 0.65 17.07
N LEU A 153 8.61 1.83 16.51
CA LEU A 153 7.80 2.00 15.31
C LEU A 153 8.71 2.30 14.11
N ARG A 154 8.54 1.53 13.03
CA ARG A 154 9.16 1.79 11.71
C ARG A 154 8.09 2.04 10.67
N LEU A 155 8.34 3.00 9.78
CA LEU A 155 7.52 3.21 8.57
C LEU A 155 8.32 2.74 7.37
N GLY A 156 7.75 1.80 6.61
CA GLY A 156 8.34 1.24 5.41
C GLY A 156 7.58 1.62 4.14
N ASP A 157 8.12 1.23 3.00
CA ASP A 157 7.58 1.49 1.65
C ASP A 157 6.99 0.23 0.98
N GLN A 158 6.73 -0.80 1.78
CA GLN A 158 6.16 -2.04 1.28
C GLN A 158 4.74 -1.83 0.76
N THR A 159 4.44 -2.47 -0.38
CA THR A 159 3.13 -2.44 -1.04
C THR A 159 2.34 -3.72 -0.88
N THR A 160 3.00 -4.81 -0.45
CA THR A 160 2.40 -6.15 -0.32
C THR A 160 2.08 -6.53 1.12
N LEU A 161 2.62 -5.81 2.09
CA LEU A 161 2.41 -6.06 3.50
C LEU A 161 2.12 -4.73 4.22
N TRP A 162 0.99 -4.64 4.88
CA TRP A 162 0.56 -3.41 5.56
C TRP A 162 1.25 -3.19 6.90
N GLY A 163 1.55 -4.29 7.60
CA GLY A 163 2.23 -4.27 8.89
C GLY A 163 3.02 -5.54 9.16
N SER A 164 3.87 -5.50 10.16
CA SER A 164 4.52 -6.67 10.76
C SER A 164 5.02 -6.35 12.16
N CYS A 165 4.99 -7.37 13.04
CA CYS A 165 5.56 -7.32 14.38
C CYS A 165 6.72 -8.31 14.48
N SER A 166 7.93 -7.78 14.66
CA SER A 166 9.12 -8.62 14.80
C SER A 166 9.27 -9.20 16.23
N PRO A 167 10.08 -10.27 16.41
CA PRO A 167 10.30 -10.89 17.71
C PRO A 167 10.84 -9.97 18.80
N ASP A 168 11.57 -8.94 18.42
CA ASP A 168 12.14 -7.95 19.35
C ASP A 168 11.12 -6.86 19.77
N GLY A 169 9.86 -6.94 19.31
CA GLY A 169 8.81 -5.96 19.63
C GLY A 169 8.82 -4.73 18.73
N THR A 170 9.52 -4.74 17.59
CA THR A 170 9.43 -3.67 16.59
C THR A 170 8.17 -3.84 15.75
N ILE A 171 7.31 -2.81 15.71
CA ILE A 171 6.17 -2.69 14.82
C ILE A 171 6.64 -1.97 13.54
N SER A 172 6.43 -2.59 12.39
CA SER A 172 6.70 -1.98 11.09
C SER A 172 5.40 -1.81 10.33
N LEU A 173 5.11 -0.62 9.81
CA LEU A 173 3.88 -0.29 9.09
C LEU A 173 4.20 0.32 7.73
N SER A 174 3.35 0.09 6.73
CA SER A 174 3.43 0.80 5.46
C SER A 174 2.96 2.25 5.64
N TRP A 175 3.75 3.22 5.16
CA TRP A 175 3.31 4.63 5.20
C TRP A 175 2.03 4.86 4.38
N ARG A 176 1.76 4.00 3.39
CA ARG A 176 0.55 4.10 2.56
C ARG A 176 -0.75 3.90 3.33
N LEU A 177 -0.70 3.43 4.56
CA LEU A 177 -1.88 3.35 5.42
C LEU A 177 -2.53 4.72 5.67
N ILE A 178 -1.77 5.84 5.54
CA ILE A 178 -2.34 7.19 5.64
C ILE A 178 -3.29 7.53 4.49
N LEU A 179 -3.19 6.80 3.38
CA LEU A 179 -4.06 6.95 2.21
C LEU A 179 -5.40 6.23 2.40
N ALA A 180 -5.42 5.17 3.23
CA ALA A 180 -6.61 4.37 3.53
C ALA A 180 -7.57 5.10 4.49
N PRO A 181 -8.83 4.63 4.61
CA PRO A 181 -9.71 5.04 5.70
C PRO A 181 -9.02 4.88 7.07
N PRO A 182 -9.21 5.82 8.01
CA PRO A 182 -8.61 5.73 9.34
C PRO A 182 -8.93 4.42 10.07
N SER A 183 -10.14 3.88 9.87
CA SER A 183 -10.58 2.57 10.40
C SER A 183 -9.70 1.42 9.91
N CYS A 184 -9.28 1.43 8.64
CA CYS A 184 -8.38 0.42 8.09
C CYS A 184 -6.98 0.55 8.68
N PHE A 185 -6.48 1.77 8.86
CA PHE A 185 -5.18 2.01 9.49
C PHE A 185 -5.18 1.51 10.94
N GLU A 186 -6.22 1.85 11.69
CA GLU A 186 -6.45 1.40 13.06
C GLU A 186 -6.43 -0.13 13.15
N ALA A 187 -7.13 -0.82 12.24
CA ALA A 187 -7.16 -2.28 12.22
C ALA A 187 -5.76 -2.89 12.08
N VAL A 188 -4.92 -2.35 11.21
CA VAL A 188 -3.53 -2.82 11.07
C VAL A 188 -2.72 -2.56 12.33
N VAL A 189 -2.86 -1.38 12.97
CA VAL A 189 -2.13 -1.07 14.22
C VAL A 189 -2.53 -2.03 15.33
N VAL A 190 -3.84 -2.27 15.54
CA VAL A 190 -4.34 -3.20 16.56
C VAL A 190 -3.88 -4.63 16.28
N HIS A 191 -3.91 -5.06 15.00
CA HIS A 191 -3.41 -6.36 14.57
C HIS A 191 -1.94 -6.58 14.95
N GLU A 192 -1.09 -5.61 14.62
CA GLU A 192 0.35 -5.71 14.91
C GLU A 192 0.64 -5.62 16.41
N LEU A 193 -0.11 -4.82 17.17
CA LEU A 193 0.00 -4.79 18.62
C LEU A 193 -0.42 -6.13 19.26
N ALA A 194 -1.43 -6.81 18.70
CA ALA A 194 -1.87 -8.12 19.19
C ALA A 194 -0.76 -9.19 19.06
N HIS A 195 0.11 -9.06 18.04
CA HIS A 195 1.26 -9.95 17.89
C HIS A 195 2.31 -9.86 19.01
N LEU A 196 2.33 -8.76 19.77
CA LEU A 196 3.16 -8.67 20.98
C LEU A 196 2.67 -9.61 22.11
N ARG A 197 1.39 -10.03 22.05
CA ARG A 197 0.82 -11.01 22.99
C ARG A 197 0.73 -12.42 22.45
N SER A 198 0.53 -12.57 21.13
CA SER A 198 0.36 -13.86 20.49
C SER A 198 0.89 -13.81 19.05
N ARG A 199 1.97 -14.53 18.76
CA ARG A 199 2.66 -14.46 17.47
C ARG A 199 1.91 -15.10 16.30
N GLY A 200 1.04 -16.07 16.58
CA GLY A 200 0.23 -16.74 15.56
C GLY A 200 -1.20 -16.20 15.56
N HIS A 201 -1.92 -16.42 14.45
CA HIS A 201 -3.33 -16.00 14.27
C HIS A 201 -4.34 -17.02 14.88
N GLY A 202 -3.96 -17.75 15.90
CA GLY A 202 -4.79 -18.73 16.59
C GLY A 202 -5.88 -18.11 17.47
N PRO A 203 -6.64 -18.93 18.23
CA PRO A 203 -7.76 -18.44 19.07
C PRO A 203 -7.36 -17.35 20.05
N ARG A 204 -6.15 -17.47 20.64
CA ARG A 204 -5.63 -16.46 21.58
C ARG A 204 -5.40 -15.09 20.92
N PHE A 205 -4.87 -15.08 19.72
CA PHE A 205 -4.71 -13.86 18.93
C PHE A 205 -6.06 -13.22 18.63
N ARG A 206 -7.00 -14.02 18.09
CA ARG A 206 -8.36 -13.54 17.76
C ARG A 206 -9.06 -12.94 18.96
N ALA A 207 -9.00 -13.61 20.11
CA ALA A 207 -9.61 -13.09 21.36
C ALA A 207 -9.01 -11.74 21.81
N VAL A 208 -7.71 -11.51 21.56
CA VAL A 208 -7.07 -10.22 21.85
C VAL A 208 -7.58 -9.16 20.89
N VAL A 209 -7.64 -9.45 19.59
CA VAL A 209 -8.10 -8.48 18.57
C VAL A 209 -9.60 -8.16 18.78
N GLU A 210 -10.46 -9.15 18.89
CA GLU A 210 -11.90 -9.00 19.07
C GLU A 210 -12.27 -8.17 20.30
N ARG A 211 -11.49 -8.28 21.37
CA ARG A 211 -11.70 -7.49 22.59
C ARG A 211 -11.52 -5.98 22.34
N HIS A 212 -10.60 -5.57 21.47
CA HIS A 212 -10.22 -4.18 21.28
C HIS A 212 -10.76 -3.58 19.98
N LEU A 213 -11.03 -4.43 18.98
CA LEU A 213 -11.55 -4.04 17.68
C LEU A 213 -12.39 -5.18 17.08
N PRO A 214 -13.66 -5.33 17.47
CA PRO A 214 -14.51 -6.44 17.06
C PRO A 214 -14.72 -6.56 15.54
N ASP A 215 -14.66 -5.44 14.83
CA ASP A 215 -14.84 -5.33 13.37
C ASP A 215 -13.52 -5.34 12.57
N GLU A 216 -12.39 -5.72 13.21
CA GLU A 216 -11.06 -5.77 12.56
C GLU A 216 -11.08 -6.54 11.23
N ALA A 217 -11.71 -7.70 11.20
CA ALA A 217 -11.77 -8.55 10.01
C ALA A 217 -12.51 -7.88 8.83
N GLU A 218 -13.53 -7.06 9.10
CA GLU A 218 -14.24 -6.29 8.08
C GLU A 218 -13.35 -5.17 7.52
N ARG A 219 -12.71 -4.41 8.41
CA ARG A 219 -11.79 -3.32 8.04
C ARG A 219 -10.57 -3.83 7.26
N MET A 220 -10.05 -5.01 7.61
CA MET A 220 -8.96 -5.64 6.87
C MET A 220 -9.39 -6.10 5.48
N ARG A 221 -10.63 -6.58 5.31
CA ARG A 221 -11.19 -6.89 3.99
C ARG A 221 -11.36 -5.63 3.14
N GLU A 222 -11.85 -4.53 3.72
CA GLU A 222 -11.91 -3.24 3.05
C GLU A 222 -10.53 -2.78 2.58
N LEU A 223 -9.54 -2.84 3.47
CA LEU A 223 -8.15 -2.50 3.14
C LEU A 223 -7.61 -3.35 1.98
N GLN A 224 -7.87 -4.65 1.98
CA GLN A 224 -7.47 -5.54 0.88
C GLN A 224 -8.13 -5.15 -0.44
N ARG A 225 -9.40 -4.74 -0.41
CA ARG A 225 -10.14 -4.30 -1.59
C ARG A 225 -9.53 -3.04 -2.23
N ILE A 226 -9.08 -2.07 -1.42
CA ILE A 226 -8.51 -0.80 -1.91
C ILE A 226 -6.99 -0.85 -2.09
N ALA A 227 -6.30 -1.89 -1.61
CA ALA A 227 -4.85 -2.05 -1.61
C ALA A 227 -4.16 -1.71 -2.96
N PRO A 228 -4.67 -2.15 -4.13
CA PRO A 228 -4.02 -1.84 -5.40
C PRO A 228 -3.99 -0.34 -5.73
N ALA A 229 -5.05 0.40 -5.37
CA ALA A 229 -5.10 1.84 -5.59
C ALA A 229 -4.14 2.59 -4.66
N LEU A 230 -4.00 2.15 -3.40
CA LEU A 230 -3.04 2.73 -2.46
C LEU A 230 -1.59 2.45 -2.87
N GLY A 231 -1.32 1.26 -3.41
CA GLY A 231 0.01 0.87 -3.92
C GLY A 231 0.45 1.66 -5.16
N ALA A 232 -0.49 2.24 -5.90
CA ALA A 232 -0.22 3.05 -7.09
C ALA A 232 0.34 4.45 -6.77
N VAL A 233 0.19 4.95 -5.54
CA VAL A 233 0.67 6.29 -5.17
C VAL A 233 2.19 6.29 -5.03
N LYS A 234 2.86 7.13 -5.86
CA LYS A 234 4.33 7.31 -5.90
C LYS A 234 4.71 8.77 -6.05
#